data_e670ffae04630326126e7bb35824664c
#
_entry.id   e670ffae04630326126e7bb35824664c
#
_cell.length_a   1.000
_cell.length_b   1.000
_cell.length_c   1.000
_cell.angle_alpha   90.00
_cell.angle_beta   90.00
_cell.angle_gamma   90.00
#
_symmetry.space_group_name_H-M   'P 1'
#
loop_
_entity.id
_entity.type
_entity.pdbx_description
1 polymer ?
#
loop_
_entity_poly.entity_id
_entity_poly.type
_entity_poly.pdbx_seq_one_letter_code
_entity_poly.pdbx_strand_id
1 'polypeptide(L)'
;MDGACVLSDRSNTIEQSLNNSAYLPSGALMPAVTPQILIDESKKIGQQSASQTLKAIARAYPGKLFCTLSLVALENALLLAYPLFAGFAVDSIIRGDAGSALVYALVVLAFWVVGAARRAVDTRTFTRIYADLAVPVILNQRLQNQSTSTAAARVVLAREFVDFFEKHVPTIATALVSIVGAAVMLLVIEPWVGLACLVALLLCVTLLPRFARRNQELHERLNDRLEKEIGLVAKVGATSLQRHYRVLSLLRIWLSDREAAAYLLLGSAAALLFVIAISQLALTEGVKAGHVYAVMTYLWTFVSSLDEAPTMVDQLARLRDIGKRVDPGLAEPAEPR
;
A
#
# COMPACT_ATOMS: atom_id res chain seq x y z
N MET A 1 4.77 46.09 7.15
CA MET A 1 3.36 45.68 7.36
C MET A 1 2.68 45.37 6.02
N ASP A 2 3.32 44.63 5.09
CA ASP A 2 2.82 44.41 3.73
C ASP A 2 2.85 42.96 3.24
N GLY A 3 2.85 42.00 4.16
CA GLY A 3 2.86 40.56 3.78
C GLY A 3 1.50 39.86 3.86
N ALA A 4 0.50 40.45 4.51
CA ALA A 4 -0.79 39.79 4.77
C ALA A 4 -1.86 40.03 3.68
N CYS A 5 -1.68 41.04 2.83
CA CYS A 5 -2.64 41.40 1.80
C CYS A 5 -2.56 40.55 0.52
N VAL A 6 -1.40 39.96 0.22
CA VAL A 6 -1.17 39.18 -1.02
C VAL A 6 -1.70 37.75 -0.93
N LEU A 7 -1.85 37.17 0.27
CA LEU A 7 -2.39 35.82 0.45
C LEU A 7 -3.93 35.77 0.46
N SER A 8 -4.60 36.88 0.83
CA SER A 8 -6.06 36.97 0.79
C SER A 8 -6.60 37.10 -0.65
N ASP A 9 -5.84 37.69 -1.54
CA ASP A 9 -6.28 37.91 -2.93
C ASP A 9 -6.16 36.63 -3.79
N ARG A 10 -5.24 35.75 -3.46
CA ARG A 10 -5.13 34.44 -4.15
C ARG A 10 -6.21 33.45 -3.76
N SER A 11 -6.68 33.45 -2.52
CA SER A 11 -7.77 32.55 -2.10
C SER A 11 -9.10 32.95 -2.75
N ASN A 12 -9.39 34.24 -2.85
CA ASN A 12 -10.58 34.76 -3.54
C ASN A 12 -10.55 34.47 -5.05
N THR A 13 -9.38 34.53 -5.68
CA THR A 13 -9.24 34.25 -7.12
C THR A 13 -9.44 32.74 -7.42
N ILE A 14 -9.05 31.87 -6.51
CA ILE A 14 -9.26 30.41 -6.65
C ILE A 14 -10.74 30.07 -6.41
N GLU A 15 -11.40 30.65 -5.42
CA GLU A 15 -12.84 30.44 -5.19
C GLU A 15 -13.70 31.03 -6.33
N GLN A 16 -13.36 32.18 -6.88
CA GLN A 16 -14.03 32.73 -8.08
C GLN A 16 -13.77 31.86 -9.31
N SER A 17 -12.58 31.30 -9.49
CA SER A 17 -12.26 30.37 -10.57
C SER A 17 -13.05 29.08 -10.44
N LEU A 18 -13.22 28.52 -9.24
CA LEU A 18 -14.01 27.33 -8.97
C LEU A 18 -15.52 27.57 -9.18
N ASN A 19 -16.04 28.73 -8.82
CA ASN A 19 -17.45 29.11 -9.06
C ASN A 19 -17.74 29.41 -10.54
N ASN A 20 -16.80 30.01 -11.26
CA ASN A 20 -16.94 30.21 -12.71
C ASN A 20 -16.72 28.92 -13.54
N SER A 21 -16.03 27.91 -13.02
CA SER A 21 -15.90 26.59 -13.64
C SER A 21 -17.20 25.76 -13.60
N ALA A 22 -18.19 26.18 -12.80
CA ALA A 22 -19.51 25.55 -12.75
C ALA A 22 -20.40 25.87 -13.97
N TYR A 23 -19.99 26.85 -14.81
CA TYR A 23 -20.65 27.17 -16.08
C TYR A 23 -19.76 26.75 -17.27
N LEU A 24 -19.64 25.44 -17.52
CA LEU A 24 -19.17 24.95 -18.82
C LEU A 24 -20.31 25.07 -19.85
N PRO A 25 -20.02 25.61 -21.05
CA PRO A 25 -21.05 25.77 -22.08
C PRO A 25 -21.58 24.38 -22.49
N SER A 26 -22.90 24.33 -22.50
CA SER A 26 -23.75 23.23 -23.00
C SER A 26 -23.26 22.68 -24.33
N GLY A 27 -22.85 21.42 -24.36
CA GLY A 27 -22.48 20.75 -25.63
C GLY A 27 -22.04 19.31 -25.55
N ALA A 28 -21.99 18.67 -24.37
CA ALA A 28 -21.85 17.22 -24.29
C ALA A 28 -22.86 16.70 -23.26
N LEU A 29 -24.04 16.37 -23.73
CA LEU A 29 -25.04 15.62 -22.98
C LEU A 29 -24.42 14.26 -22.60
N MET A 30 -23.94 14.13 -21.37
CA MET A 30 -23.93 12.84 -20.72
C MET A 30 -25.39 12.36 -20.67
N PRO A 31 -25.68 11.08 -20.99
CA PRO A 31 -27.03 10.55 -20.85
C PRO A 31 -27.48 10.81 -19.41
N ALA A 32 -28.57 11.54 -19.26
CA ALA A 32 -29.18 11.84 -17.97
C ALA A 32 -29.53 10.49 -17.32
N VAL A 33 -28.69 10.04 -16.40
CA VAL A 33 -28.99 8.87 -15.57
C VAL A 33 -30.18 9.26 -14.73
N THR A 34 -31.32 8.68 -15.02
CA THR A 34 -32.58 8.95 -14.33
C THR A 34 -32.41 8.74 -12.84
N PRO A 35 -32.92 9.61 -11.97
CA PRO A 35 -32.78 9.47 -10.50
C PRO A 35 -33.21 8.10 -9.97
N GLN A 36 -34.15 7.42 -10.62
CA GLN A 36 -34.59 6.08 -10.31
C GLN A 36 -33.53 4.99 -10.51
N ILE A 37 -32.69 5.11 -11.54
CA ILE A 37 -31.58 4.17 -11.79
C ILE A 37 -30.51 4.32 -10.70
N LEU A 38 -30.21 5.55 -10.28
CA LEU A 38 -29.29 5.83 -9.18
C LEU A 38 -29.82 5.31 -7.83
N ILE A 39 -31.14 5.36 -7.60
CA ILE A 39 -31.77 4.84 -6.37
C ILE A 39 -31.78 3.31 -6.37
N ASP A 40 -31.99 2.67 -7.50
CA ASP A 40 -32.00 1.19 -7.59
C ASP A 40 -30.58 0.61 -7.48
N GLU A 41 -29.59 1.27 -8.06
CA GLU A 41 -28.18 0.92 -7.86
C GLU A 41 -27.73 1.17 -6.43
N SER A 42 -28.17 2.27 -5.77
CA SER A 42 -27.84 2.56 -4.38
C SER A 42 -28.42 1.53 -3.38
N LYS A 43 -29.62 1.01 -3.65
CA LYS A 43 -30.20 -0.10 -2.86
C LYS A 43 -29.38 -1.38 -3.00
N LYS A 44 -28.87 -1.68 -4.18
CA LYS A 44 -28.01 -2.86 -4.43
C LYS A 44 -26.64 -2.70 -3.75
N ILE A 45 -26.04 -1.50 -3.76
CA ILE A 45 -24.74 -1.23 -3.15
C ILE A 45 -24.83 -1.29 -1.61
N GLY A 46 -25.94 -0.85 -1.01
CA GLY A 46 -26.13 -0.86 0.44
C GLY A 46 -26.33 -2.25 1.06
N GLN A 47 -26.50 -3.32 0.27
CA GLN A 47 -26.70 -4.70 0.72
C GLN A 47 -25.61 -5.67 0.23
N GLN A 48 -24.58 -5.18 -0.47
CA GLN A 48 -23.55 -6.02 -1.07
C GLN A 48 -22.32 -6.15 -0.19
N SER A 49 -21.78 -7.36 -0.10
CA SER A 49 -20.47 -7.65 0.49
C SER A 49 -19.37 -6.82 -0.20
N ALA A 50 -18.31 -6.45 0.53
CA ALA A 50 -17.16 -5.69 -0.01
C ALA A 50 -16.61 -6.29 -1.32
N SER A 51 -16.61 -7.62 -1.44
CA SER A 51 -16.20 -8.31 -2.66
C SER A 51 -17.18 -8.11 -3.83
N GLN A 52 -18.46 -7.96 -3.55
CA GLN A 52 -19.48 -7.69 -4.56
C GLN A 52 -19.42 -6.24 -5.04
N THR A 53 -19.20 -5.30 -4.12
CA THR A 53 -18.97 -3.88 -4.43
C THR A 53 -17.73 -3.72 -5.31
N LEU A 54 -16.66 -4.43 -5.00
CA LEU A 54 -15.43 -4.45 -5.80
C LEU A 54 -15.68 -4.99 -7.22
N LYS A 55 -16.41 -6.10 -7.33
CA LYS A 55 -16.81 -6.67 -8.64
C LYS A 55 -17.71 -5.71 -9.43
N ALA A 56 -18.60 -5.00 -8.76
CA ALA A 56 -19.46 -3.99 -9.39
C ALA A 56 -18.63 -2.82 -9.94
N ILE A 57 -17.69 -2.28 -9.15
CA ILE A 57 -16.75 -1.23 -9.58
C ILE A 57 -15.89 -1.72 -10.75
N ALA A 58 -15.35 -2.94 -10.67
CA ALA A 58 -14.55 -3.52 -11.74
C ALA A 58 -15.33 -3.69 -13.04
N ARG A 59 -16.62 -4.01 -12.95
CA ARG A 59 -17.50 -4.09 -14.12
C ARG A 59 -17.93 -2.73 -14.64
N ALA A 60 -18.07 -1.74 -13.78
CA ALA A 60 -18.48 -0.39 -14.19
C ALA A 60 -17.33 0.39 -14.88
N TYR A 61 -16.08 0.15 -14.48
CA TYR A 61 -14.91 0.89 -14.96
C TYR A 61 -13.77 0.00 -15.50
N PRO A 62 -14.05 -1.01 -16.36
CA PRO A 62 -13.05 -2.01 -16.73
C PRO A 62 -11.83 -1.39 -17.44
N GLY A 63 -12.05 -0.45 -18.37
CA GLY A 63 -10.95 0.18 -19.11
C GLY A 63 -10.05 1.05 -18.26
N LYS A 64 -10.62 1.77 -17.28
CA LYS A 64 -9.83 2.62 -16.38
C LYS A 64 -8.99 1.78 -15.43
N LEU A 65 -9.57 0.74 -14.84
CA LEU A 65 -8.85 -0.19 -13.96
C LEU A 65 -7.79 -1.00 -14.72
N PHE A 66 -8.09 -1.41 -15.96
CA PHE A 66 -7.09 -2.07 -16.80
C PHE A 66 -5.91 -1.15 -17.09
N CYS A 67 -6.14 0.13 -17.39
CA CYS A 67 -5.07 1.11 -17.62
C CYS A 67 -4.21 1.29 -16.36
N THR A 68 -4.81 1.45 -15.18
CA THR A 68 -4.11 1.55 -13.90
C THR A 68 -3.27 0.30 -13.62
N LEU A 69 -3.86 -0.89 -13.74
CA LEU A 69 -3.17 -2.16 -13.50
C LEU A 69 -2.03 -2.39 -14.50
N SER A 70 -2.23 -2.02 -15.77
CA SER A 70 -1.18 -2.12 -16.79
C SER A 70 0.00 -1.20 -16.49
N LEU A 71 -0.25 0.02 -16.01
CA LEU A 71 0.81 0.94 -15.60
C LEU A 71 1.55 0.43 -14.35
N VAL A 72 0.84 -0.17 -13.37
CA VAL A 72 1.46 -0.83 -12.22
C VAL A 72 2.33 -1.99 -12.68
N ALA A 73 1.84 -2.83 -13.59
CA ALA A 73 2.61 -3.96 -14.12
C ALA A 73 3.85 -3.49 -14.89
N LEU A 74 3.72 -2.45 -15.71
CA LEU A 74 4.85 -1.87 -16.46
C LEU A 74 5.89 -1.25 -15.53
N GLU A 75 5.47 -0.47 -14.52
CA GLU A 75 6.39 0.11 -13.52
C GLU A 75 7.17 -0.98 -12.79
N ASN A 76 6.50 -2.07 -12.39
CA ASN A 76 7.14 -3.21 -11.73
C ASN A 76 8.06 -4.01 -12.67
N ALA A 77 7.72 -4.15 -13.94
CA ALA A 77 8.62 -4.76 -14.93
C ALA A 77 9.90 -3.94 -15.13
N LEU A 78 9.79 -2.62 -15.19
CA LEU A 78 10.93 -1.73 -15.25
C LEU A 78 11.78 -1.78 -13.97
N LEU A 79 11.13 -1.87 -12.79
CA LEU A 79 11.80 -2.03 -11.51
C LEU A 79 12.65 -3.32 -11.47
N LEU A 80 12.11 -4.44 -11.97
CA LEU A 80 12.86 -5.69 -12.08
C LEU A 80 13.96 -5.65 -13.14
N ALA A 81 13.78 -4.91 -14.21
CA ALA A 81 14.79 -4.75 -15.25
C ALA A 81 15.96 -3.87 -14.80
N TYR A 82 15.73 -2.96 -13.84
CA TYR A 82 16.69 -1.95 -13.41
C TYR A 82 18.07 -2.51 -13.01
N PRO A 83 18.22 -3.55 -12.14
CA PRO A 83 19.52 -4.09 -11.77
C PRO A 83 20.26 -4.73 -12.96
N LEU A 84 19.52 -5.36 -13.88
CA LEU A 84 20.09 -6.00 -15.06
C LEU A 84 20.70 -4.95 -16.01
N PHE A 85 19.95 -3.90 -16.33
CA PHE A 85 20.44 -2.81 -17.18
C PHE A 85 21.56 -2.02 -16.52
N ALA A 86 21.53 -1.86 -15.19
CA ALA A 86 22.62 -1.26 -14.43
C ALA A 86 23.90 -2.10 -14.54
N GLY A 87 23.79 -3.43 -14.46
CA GLY A 87 24.91 -4.35 -14.69
C GLY A 87 25.47 -4.22 -16.11
N PHE A 88 24.63 -4.16 -17.14
CA PHE A 88 25.07 -3.91 -18.51
C PHE A 88 25.77 -2.56 -18.67
N ALA A 89 25.30 -1.52 -18.00
CA ALA A 89 25.94 -0.22 -18.00
C ALA A 89 27.35 -0.27 -17.37
N VAL A 90 27.50 -0.96 -16.24
CA VAL A 90 28.81 -1.17 -15.59
C VAL A 90 29.79 -1.87 -16.53
N ASP A 91 29.37 -2.96 -17.17
CA ASP A 91 30.22 -3.66 -18.13
C ASP A 91 30.58 -2.80 -19.35
N SER A 92 29.65 -1.96 -19.81
CA SER A 92 29.89 -1.05 -20.93
C SER A 92 30.87 0.07 -20.58
N ILE A 93 30.76 0.64 -19.37
CA ILE A 93 31.71 1.64 -18.85
C ILE A 93 33.12 1.04 -18.77
N ILE A 94 33.27 -0.18 -18.27
CA ILE A 94 34.60 -0.84 -18.18
C ILE A 94 35.18 -1.09 -19.55
N ARG A 95 34.38 -1.34 -20.59
CA ARG A 95 34.81 -1.47 -21.96
C ARG A 95 35.09 -0.14 -22.66
N GLY A 96 34.82 1.01 -22.04
CA GLY A 96 34.93 2.34 -22.63
C GLY A 96 33.79 2.71 -23.60
N ASP A 97 32.71 1.94 -23.65
CA ASP A 97 31.54 2.17 -24.51
C ASP A 97 30.48 3.02 -23.79
N ALA A 98 30.69 4.33 -23.84
CA ALA A 98 29.75 5.28 -23.22
C ALA A 98 28.36 5.26 -23.89
N GLY A 99 28.27 4.95 -25.18
CA GLY A 99 26.99 4.92 -25.91
C GLY A 99 26.05 3.83 -25.37
N SER A 100 26.57 2.62 -25.23
CA SER A 100 25.81 1.51 -24.64
C SER A 100 25.48 1.72 -23.15
N ALA A 101 26.34 2.40 -22.39
CA ALA A 101 26.08 2.74 -21.00
C ALA A 101 24.90 3.72 -20.84
N LEU A 102 24.70 4.64 -21.78
CA LEU A 102 23.59 5.61 -21.75
C LEU A 102 22.21 4.96 -21.91
N VAL A 103 22.11 3.72 -22.40
CA VAL A 103 20.84 2.98 -22.46
C VAL A 103 20.24 2.83 -21.07
N TYR A 104 21.06 2.67 -20.04
CA TYR A 104 20.59 2.62 -18.66
C TYR A 104 19.87 3.92 -18.23
N ALA A 105 20.39 5.08 -18.64
CA ALA A 105 19.73 6.36 -18.34
C ALA A 105 18.34 6.46 -18.97
N LEU A 106 18.14 5.87 -20.16
CA LEU A 106 16.81 5.79 -20.79
C LEU A 106 15.87 4.88 -20.01
N VAL A 107 16.35 3.75 -19.48
CA VAL A 107 15.55 2.86 -18.62
C VAL A 107 15.13 3.59 -17.33
N VAL A 108 16.06 4.33 -16.71
CA VAL A 108 15.77 5.17 -15.53
C VAL A 108 14.70 6.21 -15.87
N LEU A 109 14.87 6.93 -16.98
CA LEU A 109 13.88 7.93 -17.41
C LEU A 109 12.52 7.29 -17.67
N ALA A 110 12.47 6.14 -18.36
CA ALA A 110 11.23 5.41 -18.62
C ALA A 110 10.52 5.01 -17.31
N PHE A 111 11.25 4.52 -16.31
CA PHE A 111 10.72 4.20 -15.00
C PHE A 111 10.04 5.42 -14.33
N TRP A 112 10.71 6.57 -14.33
CA TRP A 112 10.16 7.79 -13.75
C TRP A 112 8.95 8.33 -14.52
N VAL A 113 8.97 8.27 -15.85
CA VAL A 113 7.85 8.69 -16.71
C VAL A 113 6.63 7.79 -16.48
N VAL A 114 6.83 6.47 -16.45
CA VAL A 114 5.75 5.51 -16.19
C VAL A 114 5.20 5.71 -14.78
N GLY A 115 6.05 5.87 -13.77
CA GLY A 115 5.64 6.15 -12.40
C GLY A 115 4.86 7.45 -12.25
N ALA A 116 5.24 8.51 -12.95
CA ALA A 116 4.50 9.77 -12.98
C ALA A 116 3.14 9.61 -13.68
N ALA A 117 3.11 8.93 -14.84
CA ALA A 117 1.88 8.65 -15.57
C ALA A 117 0.90 7.81 -14.72
N ARG A 118 1.42 6.75 -14.06
CA ARG A 118 0.63 5.93 -13.15
C ARG A 118 -0.03 6.77 -12.05
N ARG A 119 0.75 7.55 -11.29
CA ARG A 119 0.22 8.40 -10.22
C ARG A 119 -0.87 9.34 -10.72
N ALA A 120 -0.68 9.97 -11.89
CA ALA A 120 -1.66 10.87 -12.49
C ALA A 120 -2.95 10.14 -12.91
N VAL A 121 -2.84 8.92 -13.45
CA VAL A 121 -4.00 8.10 -13.88
C VAL A 121 -4.72 7.54 -12.66
N ASP A 122 -3.99 7.03 -11.66
CA ASP A 122 -4.54 6.47 -10.43
C ASP A 122 -5.41 7.51 -9.71
N THR A 123 -4.86 8.68 -9.40
CA THR A 123 -5.61 9.73 -8.71
C THR A 123 -6.84 10.16 -9.50
N ARG A 124 -6.74 10.36 -10.81
CA ARG A 124 -7.89 10.74 -11.65
C ARG A 124 -8.97 9.65 -11.68
N THR A 125 -8.56 8.39 -11.70
CA THR A 125 -9.47 7.25 -11.75
C THR A 125 -10.18 7.07 -10.40
N PHE A 126 -9.42 6.99 -9.32
CA PHE A 126 -9.96 6.69 -8.00
C PHE A 126 -10.76 7.86 -7.41
N THR A 127 -10.36 9.11 -7.65
CA THR A 127 -11.16 10.29 -7.25
C THR A 127 -12.53 10.31 -7.94
N ARG A 128 -12.60 9.94 -9.22
CA ARG A 128 -13.89 9.84 -9.94
C ARG A 128 -14.74 8.70 -9.41
N ILE A 129 -14.15 7.52 -9.19
CA ILE A 129 -14.85 6.38 -8.58
C ILE A 129 -15.40 6.77 -7.21
N TYR A 130 -14.62 7.48 -6.39
CA TYR A 130 -15.09 7.96 -5.09
C TYR A 130 -16.29 8.93 -5.23
N ALA A 131 -16.22 9.90 -6.12
CA ALA A 131 -17.32 10.84 -6.36
C ALA A 131 -18.60 10.12 -6.81
N ASP A 132 -18.46 9.14 -7.72
CA ASP A 132 -19.59 8.35 -8.23
C ASP A 132 -20.19 7.42 -7.15
N LEU A 133 -19.39 6.98 -6.16
CA LEU A 133 -19.86 6.17 -5.03
C LEU A 133 -20.47 7.00 -3.88
N ALA A 134 -19.91 8.16 -3.59
CA ALA A 134 -20.32 8.99 -2.44
C ALA A 134 -21.76 9.48 -2.57
N VAL A 135 -22.14 9.93 -3.76
CA VAL A 135 -23.48 10.52 -4.00
C VAL A 135 -24.61 9.51 -3.76
N PRO A 136 -24.61 8.30 -4.35
CA PRO A 136 -25.64 7.29 -4.09
C PRO A 136 -25.69 6.86 -2.62
N VAL A 137 -24.54 6.74 -1.95
CA VAL A 137 -24.48 6.38 -0.51
C VAL A 137 -25.19 7.44 0.34
N ILE A 138 -24.92 8.74 0.09
CA ILE A 138 -25.57 9.83 0.82
C ILE A 138 -27.06 9.86 0.57
N LEU A 139 -27.49 9.73 -0.68
CA LEU A 139 -28.92 9.77 -1.05
C LEU A 139 -29.69 8.59 -0.43
N ASN A 140 -29.12 7.37 -0.45
CA ASN A 140 -29.74 6.20 0.15
C ASN A 140 -29.87 6.35 1.67
N GLN A 141 -28.87 6.91 2.37
CA GLN A 141 -28.94 7.16 3.81
C GLN A 141 -30.01 8.21 4.17
N ARG A 142 -30.16 9.25 3.36
CA ARG A 142 -31.25 10.24 3.51
C ARG A 142 -32.62 9.61 3.35
N LEU A 143 -32.81 8.72 2.35
CA LEU A 143 -34.08 8.03 2.12
C LEU A 143 -34.43 7.05 3.25
N GLN A 144 -33.42 6.49 3.96
CA GLN A 144 -33.61 5.62 5.10
C GLN A 144 -33.82 6.35 6.44
N ASN A 145 -33.95 7.69 6.43
CA ASN A 145 -34.06 8.55 7.62
C ASN A 145 -32.94 8.30 8.67
N GLN A 146 -31.78 7.86 8.24
CA GLN A 146 -30.63 7.66 9.11
C GLN A 146 -30.06 9.01 9.60
N SER A 147 -29.43 9.01 10.77
CA SER A 147 -28.81 10.20 11.31
C SER A 147 -27.67 10.71 10.38
N THR A 148 -27.47 12.03 10.36
CA THR A 148 -26.38 12.65 9.58
C THR A 148 -25.00 12.11 9.97
N SER A 149 -24.81 11.72 11.23
CA SER A 149 -23.58 11.10 11.73
C SER A 149 -23.35 9.70 11.12
N THR A 150 -24.39 8.89 10.99
CA THR A 150 -24.30 7.56 10.36
C THR A 150 -24.01 7.68 8.86
N ALA A 151 -24.66 8.63 8.18
CA ALA A 151 -24.39 8.89 6.77
C ALA A 151 -22.94 9.36 6.54
N ALA A 152 -22.45 10.29 7.37
CA ALA A 152 -21.06 10.76 7.32
C ALA A 152 -20.06 9.62 7.56
N ALA A 153 -20.28 8.76 8.56
CA ALA A 153 -19.43 7.61 8.85
C ALA A 153 -19.32 6.65 7.65
N ARG A 154 -20.43 6.37 6.96
CA ARG A 154 -20.41 5.50 5.76
C ARG A 154 -19.70 6.11 4.56
N VAL A 155 -19.78 7.45 4.37
CA VAL A 155 -19.03 8.15 3.34
C VAL A 155 -17.53 8.10 3.63
N VAL A 156 -17.13 8.26 4.91
CA VAL A 156 -15.73 8.11 5.33
C VAL A 156 -15.22 6.70 5.04
N LEU A 157 -16.00 5.65 5.36
CA LEU A 157 -15.63 4.26 5.04
C LEU A 157 -15.51 4.02 3.53
N ALA A 158 -16.40 4.58 2.72
CA ALA A 158 -16.30 4.49 1.27
C ALA A 158 -15.03 5.18 0.74
N ARG A 159 -14.64 6.30 1.35
CA ARG A 159 -13.38 6.97 1.05
C ARG A 159 -12.17 6.15 1.45
N GLU A 160 -12.14 5.61 2.67
CA GLU A 160 -11.06 4.73 3.12
C GLU A 160 -10.88 3.52 2.19
N PHE A 161 -11.99 2.96 1.71
CA PHE A 161 -11.97 1.86 0.76
C PHE A 161 -11.31 2.25 -0.57
N VAL A 162 -11.69 3.39 -1.16
CA VAL A 162 -11.11 3.89 -2.40
C VAL A 162 -9.62 4.24 -2.22
N ASP A 163 -9.29 4.94 -1.14
CA ASP A 163 -7.90 5.30 -0.79
C ASP A 163 -7.01 4.05 -0.61
N PHE A 164 -7.58 2.95 -0.11
CA PHE A 164 -6.86 1.70 -0.01
C PHE A 164 -6.44 1.19 -1.39
N PHE A 165 -7.35 1.18 -2.37
CA PHE A 165 -7.03 0.74 -3.73
C PHE A 165 -6.08 1.67 -4.45
N GLU A 166 -6.19 2.98 -4.23
CA GLU A 166 -5.30 3.97 -4.84
C GLU A 166 -3.86 3.85 -4.31
N LYS A 167 -3.70 3.65 -2.99
CA LYS A 167 -2.38 3.77 -2.33
C LYS A 167 -1.77 2.43 -1.95
N HIS A 168 -2.58 1.54 -1.34
CA HIS A 168 -2.03 0.32 -0.73
C HIS A 168 -1.92 -0.84 -1.71
N VAL A 169 -2.87 -1.01 -2.63
CA VAL A 169 -2.80 -2.10 -3.62
C VAL A 169 -1.55 -2.01 -4.51
N PRO A 170 -1.19 -0.85 -5.09
CA PRO A 170 0.06 -0.73 -5.84
C PRO A 170 1.30 -1.02 -5.00
N THR A 171 1.34 -0.54 -3.75
CA THR A 171 2.46 -0.78 -2.82
C THR A 171 2.63 -2.27 -2.52
N ILE A 172 1.53 -2.96 -2.19
CA ILE A 172 1.53 -4.41 -1.95
C ILE A 172 1.96 -5.17 -3.21
N ALA A 173 1.44 -4.79 -4.38
CA ALA A 173 1.81 -5.40 -5.65
C ALA A 173 3.31 -5.23 -5.94
N THR A 174 3.85 -4.02 -5.75
CA THR A 174 5.27 -3.74 -5.94
C THR A 174 6.13 -4.56 -5.00
N ALA A 175 5.80 -4.65 -3.72
CA ALA A 175 6.58 -5.42 -2.77
C ALA A 175 6.52 -6.95 -3.07
N LEU A 176 5.36 -7.49 -3.45
CA LEU A 176 5.24 -8.88 -3.90
C LEU A 176 6.07 -9.16 -5.15
N VAL A 177 6.00 -8.27 -6.14
CA VAL A 177 6.80 -8.39 -7.37
C VAL A 177 8.29 -8.25 -7.06
N SER A 178 8.69 -7.38 -6.15
CA SER A 178 10.10 -7.23 -5.73
C SER A 178 10.62 -8.49 -5.07
N ILE A 179 9.87 -9.09 -4.13
CA ILE A 179 10.27 -10.33 -3.45
C ILE A 179 10.37 -11.49 -4.45
N VAL A 180 9.25 -11.78 -5.13
CA VAL A 180 9.17 -12.95 -6.03
C VAL A 180 10.02 -12.72 -7.28
N GLY A 181 9.96 -11.53 -7.85
CA GLY A 181 10.70 -11.19 -9.05
C GLY A 181 12.22 -11.19 -8.83
N ALA A 182 12.70 -10.63 -7.72
CA ALA A 182 14.13 -10.68 -7.39
C ALA A 182 14.60 -12.12 -7.18
N ALA A 183 13.82 -12.96 -6.47
CA ALA A 183 14.15 -14.38 -6.29
C ALA A 183 14.19 -15.14 -7.62
N VAL A 184 13.22 -14.89 -8.52
CA VAL A 184 13.17 -15.49 -9.86
C VAL A 184 14.35 -15.01 -10.72
N MET A 185 14.65 -13.72 -10.71
CA MET A 185 15.80 -13.17 -11.45
C MET A 185 17.12 -13.75 -10.94
N LEU A 186 17.28 -13.88 -9.60
CA LEU A 186 18.44 -14.54 -9.03
C LEU A 186 18.51 -16.03 -9.42
N LEU A 187 17.37 -16.72 -9.46
CA LEU A 187 17.33 -18.12 -9.88
C LEU A 187 17.77 -18.31 -11.35
N VAL A 188 17.46 -17.34 -12.21
CA VAL A 188 17.87 -17.36 -13.63
C VAL A 188 19.35 -17.00 -13.81
N ILE A 189 19.85 -16.01 -13.05
CA ILE A 189 21.21 -15.47 -13.21
C ILE A 189 22.22 -16.29 -12.42
N GLU A 190 21.90 -16.64 -11.16
CA GLU A 190 22.72 -17.42 -10.23
C GLU A 190 21.84 -18.45 -9.51
N PRO A 191 21.64 -19.68 -10.07
CA PRO A 191 20.67 -20.65 -9.60
C PRO A 191 20.82 -21.02 -8.11
N TRP A 192 22.03 -21.12 -7.60
CA TRP A 192 22.27 -21.46 -6.20
C TRP A 192 21.86 -20.33 -5.24
N VAL A 193 22.13 -19.08 -5.62
CA VAL A 193 21.70 -17.92 -4.85
C VAL A 193 20.18 -17.78 -4.89
N GLY A 194 19.58 -17.94 -6.06
CA GLY A 194 18.13 -17.94 -6.23
C GLY A 194 17.42 -19.01 -5.42
N LEU A 195 18.00 -20.24 -5.40
CA LEU A 195 17.46 -21.33 -4.58
C LEU A 195 17.54 -21.00 -3.07
N ALA A 196 18.66 -20.42 -2.61
CA ALA A 196 18.79 -19.98 -1.23
C ALA A 196 17.76 -18.90 -0.88
N CYS A 197 17.47 -17.94 -1.79
CA CYS A 197 16.41 -16.95 -1.62
C CYS A 197 15.02 -17.57 -1.55
N LEU A 198 14.72 -18.59 -2.36
CA LEU A 198 13.44 -19.32 -2.29
C LEU A 198 13.28 -20.07 -0.98
N VAL A 199 14.34 -20.70 -0.47
CA VAL A 199 14.33 -21.34 0.85
C VAL A 199 14.09 -20.32 1.96
N ALA A 200 14.78 -19.17 1.92
CA ALA A 200 14.59 -18.07 2.87
C ALA A 200 13.14 -17.52 2.81
N LEU A 201 12.58 -17.36 1.62
CA LEU A 201 11.18 -16.94 1.43
C LEU A 201 10.21 -17.96 2.01
N LEU A 202 10.40 -19.25 1.78
CA LEU A 202 9.57 -20.32 2.33
C LEU A 202 9.61 -20.32 3.86
N LEU A 203 10.80 -20.17 4.45
CA LEU A 203 10.96 -20.02 5.89
C LEU A 203 10.25 -18.79 6.43
N CYS A 204 10.38 -17.65 5.76
CA CYS A 204 9.68 -16.42 6.12
C CYS A 204 8.16 -16.63 6.09
N VAL A 205 7.59 -17.15 5.01
CA VAL A 205 6.14 -17.39 4.87
C VAL A 205 5.62 -18.37 5.94
N THR A 206 6.39 -19.33 6.37
CA THR A 206 5.99 -20.32 7.42
C THR A 206 6.12 -19.75 8.83
N LEU A 207 7.10 -18.90 9.09
CA LEU A 207 7.38 -18.34 10.43
C LEU A 207 6.60 -17.04 10.69
N LEU A 208 6.42 -16.19 9.66
CA LEU A 208 5.76 -14.90 9.76
C LEU A 208 4.36 -14.95 10.40
N PRO A 209 3.46 -15.90 10.07
CA PRO A 209 2.14 -15.96 10.71
C PRO A 209 2.19 -16.25 12.20
N ARG A 210 3.15 -17.07 12.64
CA ARG A 210 3.34 -17.37 14.07
C ARG A 210 3.86 -16.14 14.82
N PHE A 211 4.79 -15.44 14.20
CA PHE A 211 5.33 -14.19 14.76
C PHE A 211 4.26 -13.11 14.84
N ALA A 212 3.50 -12.91 13.76
CA ALA A 212 2.43 -11.91 13.68
C ALA A 212 1.32 -12.15 14.72
N ARG A 213 0.85 -13.39 14.91
CA ARG A 213 -0.15 -13.73 15.94
C ARG A 213 0.29 -13.35 17.34
N ARG A 214 1.52 -13.71 17.72
CA ARG A 214 2.05 -13.35 19.05
C ARG A 214 2.24 -11.85 19.22
N ASN A 215 2.60 -11.15 18.14
CA ASN A 215 2.73 -9.69 18.17
C ASN A 215 1.36 -9.03 18.33
N GLN A 216 0.36 -9.53 17.62
CA GLN A 216 -1.04 -9.07 17.74
C GLN A 216 -1.58 -9.24 19.16
N GLU A 217 -1.36 -10.38 19.82
CA GLU A 217 -1.76 -10.60 21.23
C GLU A 217 -1.15 -9.56 22.18
N LEU A 218 0.11 -9.16 21.95
CA LEU A 218 0.77 -8.11 22.75
C LEU A 218 0.17 -6.73 22.46
N HIS A 219 -0.12 -6.43 21.20
CA HIS A 219 -0.78 -5.17 20.81
C HIS A 219 -2.20 -5.07 21.38
N GLU A 220 -2.97 -6.15 21.37
CA GLU A 220 -4.31 -6.20 22.00
C GLU A 220 -4.23 -5.92 23.49
N ARG A 221 -3.31 -6.59 24.22
CA ARG A 221 -3.08 -6.31 25.65
C ARG A 221 -2.64 -4.88 25.93
N LEU A 222 -1.84 -4.30 25.04
CA LEU A 222 -1.41 -2.91 25.14
C LEU A 222 -2.60 -1.96 24.95
N ASN A 223 -3.40 -2.19 23.92
CA ASN A 223 -4.60 -1.39 23.61
C ASN A 223 -5.65 -1.48 24.72
N ASP A 224 -5.92 -2.67 25.23
CA ASP A 224 -6.83 -2.87 26.38
C ASP A 224 -6.39 -2.07 27.62
N ARG A 225 -5.08 -1.92 27.80
CA ARG A 225 -4.53 -1.12 28.89
C ARG A 225 -4.66 0.37 28.64
N LEU A 226 -4.47 0.82 27.38
CA LEU A 226 -4.63 2.22 26.98
C LEU A 226 -6.11 2.66 27.08
N GLU A 227 -7.07 1.82 26.71
CA GLU A 227 -8.50 2.11 26.89
C GLU A 227 -8.85 2.31 28.36
N LYS A 228 -8.32 1.47 29.25
CA LYS A 228 -8.53 1.58 30.72
C LYS A 228 -7.87 2.82 31.32
N GLU A 229 -6.88 3.41 30.67
CA GLU A 229 -6.16 4.60 31.14
C GLU A 229 -7.11 5.79 31.37
N ILE A 230 -8.05 6.03 30.45
CA ILE A 230 -9.02 7.14 30.53
C ILE A 230 -9.85 7.07 31.82
N GLY A 231 -10.28 5.86 32.21
CA GLY A 231 -11.04 5.65 33.45
C GLY A 231 -10.20 5.68 34.72
N LEU A 232 -8.91 5.31 34.63
CA LEU A 232 -8.00 5.25 35.77
C LEU A 232 -7.48 6.64 36.15
N VAL A 233 -7.12 7.48 35.17
CA VAL A 233 -6.59 8.84 35.38
C VAL A 233 -7.55 9.71 36.21
N ALA A 234 -8.87 9.52 36.03
CA ALA A 234 -9.89 10.33 36.70
C ALA A 234 -10.20 9.86 38.13
N LYS A 235 -9.90 8.60 38.52
CA LYS A 235 -10.50 7.99 39.72
C LYS A 235 -9.51 7.33 40.70
N VAL A 236 -8.23 7.16 40.35
CA VAL A 236 -7.31 6.27 41.07
C VAL A 236 -6.14 7.00 41.70
N GLY A 237 -5.71 6.57 42.90
CA GLY A 237 -4.56 7.13 43.62
C GLY A 237 -3.19 6.80 42.98
N ALA A 238 -2.16 7.54 43.39
CA ALA A 238 -0.81 7.55 42.79
C ALA A 238 -0.18 6.14 42.65
N THR A 239 -0.37 5.26 43.64
CA THR A 239 0.24 3.91 43.65
C THR A 239 -0.32 3.02 42.56
N SER A 240 -1.66 3.06 42.32
CA SER A 240 -2.31 2.29 41.29
C SER A 240 -1.97 2.82 39.89
N LEU A 241 -1.85 4.14 39.75
CA LEU A 241 -1.44 4.78 38.52
C LEU A 241 0.02 4.39 38.17
N GLN A 242 0.93 4.40 39.16
CA GLN A 242 2.30 3.97 38.96
C GLN A 242 2.41 2.50 38.53
N ARG A 243 1.57 1.61 39.12
CA ARG A 243 1.51 0.21 38.73
C ARG A 243 0.99 0.05 37.30
N HIS A 244 -0.01 0.83 36.89
CA HIS A 244 -0.57 0.82 35.55
C HIS A 244 0.50 1.19 34.52
N TYR A 245 1.20 2.32 34.69
CA TYR A 245 2.24 2.76 33.77
C TYR A 245 3.47 1.83 33.75
N ARG A 246 3.79 1.18 34.88
CA ARG A 246 4.85 0.15 34.87
C ARG A 246 4.49 -1.03 33.99
N VAL A 247 3.25 -1.54 34.04
CA VAL A 247 2.79 -2.64 33.16
C VAL A 247 2.76 -2.19 31.71
N LEU A 248 2.29 -0.97 31.43
CA LEU A 248 2.27 -0.41 30.09
C LEU A 248 3.70 -0.32 29.50
N SER A 249 4.63 0.16 30.28
CA SER A 249 6.06 0.23 29.92
C SER A 249 6.64 -1.16 29.61
N LEU A 250 6.37 -2.15 30.45
CA LEU A 250 6.85 -3.52 30.24
C LEU A 250 6.29 -4.14 28.95
N LEU A 251 4.99 -3.93 28.64
CA LEU A 251 4.39 -4.41 27.40
C LEU A 251 5.04 -3.77 26.18
N ARG A 252 5.32 -2.46 26.22
CA ARG A 252 6.04 -1.76 25.16
C ARG A 252 7.48 -2.25 24.98
N ILE A 253 8.19 -2.48 26.09
CA ILE A 253 9.54 -3.04 26.04
C ILE A 253 9.54 -4.42 25.39
N TRP A 254 8.66 -5.32 25.83
CA TRP A 254 8.56 -6.66 25.23
C TRP A 254 8.23 -6.64 23.76
N LEU A 255 7.37 -5.72 23.33
CA LEU A 255 7.04 -5.54 21.90
C LEU A 255 8.28 -5.11 21.13
N SER A 256 8.99 -4.08 21.63
CA SER A 256 10.23 -3.57 21.03
C SER A 256 11.34 -4.63 20.97
N ASP A 257 11.54 -5.40 22.06
CA ASP A 257 12.54 -6.47 22.10
C ASP A 257 12.26 -7.56 21.06
N ARG A 258 10.97 -7.88 20.83
CA ARG A 258 10.57 -8.84 19.80
C ARG A 258 10.79 -8.30 18.39
N GLU A 259 10.48 -7.04 18.15
CA GLU A 259 10.74 -6.37 16.86
C GLU A 259 12.25 -6.33 16.59
N ALA A 260 13.06 -5.98 17.59
CA ALA A 260 14.50 -6.00 17.49
C ALA A 260 15.07 -7.41 17.22
N ALA A 261 14.53 -8.43 17.88
CA ALA A 261 14.92 -9.82 17.63
C ALA A 261 14.55 -10.30 16.23
N ALA A 262 13.39 -9.91 15.71
CA ALA A 262 12.97 -10.22 14.34
C ALA A 262 13.86 -9.53 13.30
N TYR A 263 14.19 -8.26 13.54
CA TYR A 263 15.11 -7.50 12.69
C TYR A 263 16.51 -8.14 12.65
N LEU A 264 17.04 -8.55 13.82
CA LEU A 264 18.33 -9.24 13.91
C LEU A 264 18.30 -10.59 13.19
N LEU A 265 17.22 -11.35 13.31
CA LEU A 265 17.05 -12.64 12.62
C LEU A 265 17.04 -12.43 11.09
N LEU A 266 16.31 -11.45 10.62
CA LEU A 266 16.27 -11.09 9.19
C LEU A 266 17.64 -10.63 8.70
N GLY A 267 18.32 -9.77 9.45
CA GLY A 267 19.68 -9.31 9.14
C GLY A 267 20.69 -10.45 9.10
N SER A 268 20.58 -11.43 10.01
CA SER A 268 21.44 -12.63 10.01
C SER A 268 21.18 -13.52 8.80
N ALA A 269 19.91 -13.70 8.43
CA ALA A 269 19.54 -14.44 7.22
C ALA A 269 20.05 -13.72 5.95
N ALA A 270 19.91 -12.40 5.91
CA ALA A 270 20.45 -11.58 4.83
C ALA A 270 21.97 -11.75 4.71
N ALA A 271 22.69 -11.62 5.82
CA ALA A 271 24.14 -11.82 5.83
C ALA A 271 24.55 -13.20 5.30
N LEU A 272 23.82 -14.25 5.68
CA LEU A 272 24.07 -15.61 5.16
C LEU A 272 23.83 -15.69 3.65
N LEU A 273 22.76 -15.08 3.12
CA LEU A 273 22.49 -15.02 1.69
C LEU A 273 23.60 -14.28 0.93
N PHE A 274 24.11 -13.17 1.49
CA PHE A 274 25.25 -12.46 0.90
C PHE A 274 26.53 -13.28 0.93
N VAL A 275 26.79 -14.04 2.01
CA VAL A 275 27.94 -14.97 2.07
C VAL A 275 27.85 -16.02 0.98
N ILE A 276 26.65 -16.62 0.78
CA ILE A 276 26.42 -17.58 -0.30
C ILE A 276 26.68 -16.94 -1.67
N ALA A 277 26.12 -15.76 -1.92
CA ALA A 277 26.28 -15.06 -3.19
C ALA A 277 27.75 -14.71 -3.48
N ILE A 278 28.45 -14.12 -2.51
CA ILE A 278 29.85 -13.76 -2.63
C ILE A 278 30.71 -15.00 -2.87
N SER A 279 30.47 -16.09 -2.14
CA SER A 279 31.21 -17.35 -2.30
C SER A 279 31.02 -17.94 -3.70
N GLN A 280 29.80 -17.96 -4.21
CA GLN A 280 29.51 -18.47 -5.57
C GLN A 280 30.18 -17.62 -6.64
N LEU A 281 30.05 -16.29 -6.54
CA LEU A 281 30.66 -15.35 -7.49
C LEU A 281 32.20 -15.42 -7.45
N ALA A 282 32.81 -15.63 -6.29
CA ALA A 282 34.26 -15.75 -6.14
C ALA A 282 34.81 -17.06 -6.71
N LEU A 283 34.01 -18.13 -6.74
CA LEU A 283 34.38 -19.43 -7.29
C LEU A 283 34.17 -19.54 -8.80
N THR A 284 33.42 -18.59 -9.40
CA THR A 284 33.12 -18.60 -10.83
C THR A 284 34.19 -17.82 -11.59
N GLU A 285 34.94 -18.51 -12.47
CA GLU A 285 35.97 -17.86 -13.28
C GLU A 285 35.36 -16.92 -14.33
N GLY A 286 36.00 -15.78 -14.56
CA GLY A 286 35.63 -14.83 -15.63
C GLY A 286 34.33 -14.04 -15.38
N VAL A 287 33.87 -13.93 -14.14
CA VAL A 287 32.68 -13.15 -13.78
C VAL A 287 32.88 -11.68 -14.16
N LYS A 288 31.89 -11.12 -14.87
CA LYS A 288 31.87 -9.70 -15.25
C LYS A 288 31.44 -8.83 -14.08
N ALA A 289 31.98 -7.63 -13.96
CA ALA A 289 31.64 -6.69 -12.89
C ALA A 289 30.15 -6.31 -12.89
N GLY A 290 29.55 -6.17 -14.07
CA GLY A 290 28.12 -5.90 -14.21
C GLY A 290 27.25 -7.05 -13.72
N HIS A 291 27.68 -8.30 -13.90
CA HIS A 291 27.00 -9.48 -13.35
C HIS A 291 27.02 -9.47 -11.82
N VAL A 292 28.19 -9.21 -11.21
CA VAL A 292 28.31 -9.05 -9.74
C VAL A 292 27.36 -7.97 -9.23
N TYR A 293 27.34 -6.82 -9.90
CA TYR A 293 26.47 -5.71 -9.54
C TYR A 293 24.99 -6.10 -9.59
N ALA A 294 24.56 -6.77 -10.66
CA ALA A 294 23.17 -7.20 -10.81
C ALA A 294 22.74 -8.19 -9.70
N VAL A 295 23.57 -9.21 -9.43
CA VAL A 295 23.30 -10.21 -8.37
C VAL A 295 23.20 -9.54 -7.00
N MET A 296 24.15 -8.68 -6.65
CA MET A 296 24.14 -7.97 -5.36
C MET A 296 22.93 -7.04 -5.22
N THR A 297 22.54 -6.38 -6.29
CA THR A 297 21.38 -5.47 -6.28
C THR A 297 20.06 -6.25 -6.18
N TYR A 298 19.89 -7.35 -6.90
CA TYR A 298 18.71 -8.20 -6.74
C TYR A 298 18.62 -8.81 -5.34
N LEU A 299 19.76 -9.24 -4.80
CA LEU A 299 19.79 -9.80 -3.45
C LEU A 299 19.41 -8.74 -2.40
N TRP A 300 19.93 -7.52 -2.55
CA TRP A 300 19.54 -6.40 -1.70
C TRP A 300 18.05 -6.07 -1.83
N THR A 301 17.52 -6.02 -3.06
CA THR A 301 16.08 -5.79 -3.32
C THR A 301 15.22 -6.85 -2.65
N PHE A 302 15.62 -8.13 -2.75
CA PHE A 302 14.94 -9.25 -2.10
C PHE A 302 14.89 -9.07 -0.58
N VAL A 303 16.03 -8.80 0.05
CA VAL A 303 16.15 -8.64 1.51
C VAL A 303 15.37 -7.43 2.01
N SER A 304 15.49 -6.27 1.34
CA SER A 304 14.76 -5.04 1.69
C SER A 304 13.25 -5.24 1.61
N SER A 305 12.78 -5.94 0.58
CA SER A 305 11.35 -6.21 0.42
C SER A 305 10.83 -7.23 1.44
N LEU A 306 11.68 -8.15 1.92
CA LEU A 306 11.34 -9.06 3.03
C LEU A 306 11.20 -8.31 4.36
N ASP A 307 11.99 -7.28 4.60
CA ASP A 307 11.88 -6.42 5.79
C ASP A 307 10.53 -5.69 5.83
N GLU A 308 9.96 -5.34 4.68
CA GLU A 308 8.65 -4.72 4.56
C GLU A 308 7.47 -5.71 4.69
N ALA A 309 7.71 -7.02 4.67
CA ALA A 309 6.66 -8.04 4.68
C ALA A 309 5.69 -7.95 5.89
N PRO A 310 6.11 -7.66 7.14
CA PRO A 310 5.20 -7.48 8.26
C PRO A 310 4.21 -6.34 8.05
N THR A 311 4.66 -5.20 7.52
CA THR A 311 3.80 -4.03 7.25
C THR A 311 2.77 -4.33 6.16
N MET A 312 3.13 -5.16 5.17
CA MET A 312 2.20 -5.64 4.15
C MET A 312 1.09 -6.53 4.73
N VAL A 313 1.44 -7.41 5.68
CA VAL A 313 0.45 -8.26 6.37
C VAL A 313 -0.53 -7.39 7.15
N ASP A 314 -0.07 -6.36 7.84
CA ASP A 314 -0.91 -5.41 8.57
C ASP A 314 -1.83 -4.62 7.62
N GLN A 315 -1.33 -4.18 6.46
CA GLN A 315 -2.16 -3.52 5.45
C GLN A 315 -3.25 -4.45 4.89
N LEU A 316 -2.93 -5.71 4.62
CA LEU A 316 -3.91 -6.72 4.20
C LEU A 316 -4.96 -7.01 5.29
N ALA A 317 -4.54 -7.05 6.56
CA ALA A 317 -5.47 -7.21 7.68
C ALA A 317 -6.44 -6.02 7.80
N ARG A 318 -5.94 -4.79 7.64
CA ARG A 318 -6.78 -3.57 7.60
C ARG A 318 -7.77 -3.61 6.44
N LEU A 319 -7.36 -4.04 5.24
CA LEU A 319 -8.28 -4.20 4.11
C LEU A 319 -9.42 -5.15 4.45
N ARG A 320 -9.09 -6.28 5.08
CA ARG A 320 -10.09 -7.27 5.48
C ARG A 320 -11.07 -6.72 6.51
N ASP A 321 -10.60 -5.89 7.45
CA ASP A 321 -11.43 -5.23 8.46
C ASP A 321 -12.35 -4.17 7.82
N ILE A 322 -11.81 -3.28 6.98
CA ILE A 322 -12.60 -2.30 6.21
C ILE A 322 -13.64 -3.03 5.37
N GLY A 323 -13.26 -4.12 4.69
CA GLY A 323 -14.17 -4.94 3.90
C GLY A 323 -15.33 -5.51 4.71
N LYS A 324 -15.09 -5.96 5.95
CA LYS A 324 -16.12 -6.44 6.86
C LYS A 324 -17.07 -5.33 7.35
N ARG A 325 -16.55 -4.13 7.61
CA ARG A 325 -17.34 -2.98 8.07
C ARG A 325 -18.20 -2.36 6.97
N VAL A 326 -17.77 -2.50 5.72
CA VAL A 326 -18.56 -2.07 4.54
C VAL A 326 -19.68 -3.07 4.23
N ASP A 327 -19.63 -4.30 4.78
CA ASP A 327 -20.64 -5.34 4.59
C ASP A 327 -21.77 -5.20 5.64
N PRO A 328 -22.95 -4.69 5.26
CA PRO A 328 -24.05 -4.48 6.20
C PRO A 328 -24.70 -5.79 6.72
N GLY A 329 -24.36 -6.94 6.10
CA GLY A 329 -24.87 -8.26 6.51
C GLY A 329 -24.13 -8.88 7.70
N LEU A 330 -23.00 -8.31 8.16
CA LEU A 330 -22.19 -8.79 9.26
C LEU A 330 -22.16 -7.84 10.48
N ALA A 331 -22.90 -6.73 10.42
CA ALA A 331 -23.09 -5.89 11.60
C ALA A 331 -23.94 -6.67 12.62
N GLU A 332 -23.35 -7.13 13.72
CA GLU A 332 -24.07 -7.61 14.87
C GLU A 332 -25.14 -6.58 15.25
N PRO A 333 -26.37 -7.03 15.55
CA PRO A 333 -27.39 -6.13 16.05
C PRO A 333 -26.85 -5.45 17.32
N ALA A 334 -26.84 -4.12 17.31
CA ALA A 334 -26.49 -3.33 18.49
C ALA A 334 -27.36 -3.82 19.66
N GLU A 335 -26.74 -4.32 20.72
CA GLU A 335 -27.45 -4.63 21.96
C GLU A 335 -28.23 -3.39 22.40
N PRO A 336 -29.54 -3.52 22.71
CA PRO A 336 -30.32 -2.41 23.22
C PRO A 336 -29.77 -2.02 24.59
N ARG A 337 -29.38 -0.76 24.74
CA ARG A 337 -29.04 -0.14 26.01
C ARG A 337 -30.29 0.14 26.81
#